data_d62d0e100cecac26ff9eaa3357ac5479
#
_entry.id   d62d0e100cecac26ff9eaa3357ac5479
#
_cell.length_a   1.000
_cell.length_b   1.000
_cell.length_c   1.000
_cell.angle_alpha   90.00
_cell.angle_beta   90.00
_cell.angle_gamma   90.00
#
_symmetry.space_group_name_H-M   'P 1'
#
loop_
_entity.id
_entity.type
_entity.pdbx_description
1 polymer ?
#
loop_
_entity_poly.entity_id
_entity_poly.type
_entity_poly.pdbx_seq_one_letter_code
_entity_poly.pdbx_strand_id
1 'polypeptide(L)'
;MITVRDTGLVYRNPRPELRSRHTWHPTVVRFDDGEMLVTFDIAEADVALDYRTYATHSIDEGVTWTAPERVVPDPPGRPTTQSVRSNLMSDGSVVAMGALMYRDDPEKSVVNVPTLGYTQMELILTRSLDRGHTWSPVERIAPPLEGPAFEVCHSITELRDGRWVWPCSTWMGWDGDAPNGMNAILLVSEDHGRTWPSYITEFDRWDERLIHWEQHFLELRDGRWLTVAWVVELETGKTLATPYAVSDDQGATWHRGLTGFLAQTTKTIELPDGRILAVYRRNDEAGLWATTARLEGDAWVNEETVPLWRGQSSGMTGVTNPGEELAQLKFGFPQMVLEPDGAVFLVFWGEEDCIKNIRWLRIDTV
;
A
#
# COMPACT_ATOMS: atom_id res chain seq x y z
N MET A 1 -19.35 2.74 16.74
CA MET A 1 -18.52 3.98 16.99
C MET A 1 -17.05 3.61 16.80
N ILE A 2 -16.30 4.42 16.04
CA ILE A 2 -14.86 4.23 15.83
C ILE A 2 -14.10 4.94 16.94
N THR A 3 -13.28 4.21 17.70
CA THR A 3 -12.44 4.79 18.76
C THR A 3 -11.03 4.21 18.74
N VAL A 4 -10.03 5.05 19.02
CA VAL A 4 -8.66 4.59 19.20
C VAL A 4 -8.51 4.13 20.67
N ARG A 5 -8.28 2.81 20.85
CA ARG A 5 -8.10 2.19 22.16
C ARG A 5 -6.69 2.41 22.70
N ASP A 6 -5.71 2.26 21.81
CA ASP A 6 -4.28 2.33 22.18
C ASP A 6 -3.43 2.72 20.97
N THR A 7 -2.17 3.14 21.23
CA THR A 7 -1.21 3.56 20.21
C THR A 7 0.22 3.36 20.67
N GLY A 8 1.12 3.09 19.72
CA GLY A 8 2.54 2.96 19.98
C GLY A 8 3.40 3.14 18.74
N LEU A 9 4.66 2.83 18.89
CA LEU A 9 5.64 2.87 17.80
C LEU A 9 6.09 1.47 17.44
N VAL A 10 6.07 1.14 16.15
CA VAL A 10 6.77 -0.04 15.63
C VAL A 10 8.26 0.27 15.52
N TYR A 11 8.57 1.44 14.95
CA TYR A 11 9.96 1.85 14.77
C TYR A 11 10.09 3.38 14.77
N ARG A 12 11.13 3.86 15.41
CA ARG A 12 11.65 5.21 15.30
C ARG A 12 13.16 5.15 15.21
N ASN A 13 13.78 6.05 14.44
CA ASN A 13 15.24 6.17 14.40
C ASN A 13 15.81 6.28 15.82
N PRO A 14 16.62 5.30 16.29
CA PRO A 14 17.11 5.31 17.68
C PRO A 14 18.23 6.32 17.92
N ARG A 15 18.82 6.87 16.85
CA ARG A 15 19.93 7.83 16.92
C ARG A 15 19.80 8.92 15.87
N PRO A 16 18.75 9.75 15.95
CA PRO A 16 18.49 10.79 14.95
C PRO A 16 19.58 11.87 14.91
N GLU A 17 20.31 12.05 16.00
CA GLU A 17 21.44 12.96 16.11
C GLU A 17 22.70 12.50 15.35
N LEU A 18 22.79 11.22 14.98
CA LEU A 18 23.95 10.64 14.29
C LEU A 18 23.66 10.23 12.86
N ARG A 19 22.42 9.84 12.56
CA ARG A 19 22.05 9.25 11.26
C ARG A 19 20.66 9.69 10.84
N SER A 20 20.52 10.10 9.59
CA SER A 20 19.21 10.22 8.96
C SER A 20 18.69 8.83 8.67
N ARG A 21 17.55 8.46 9.27
CA ARG A 21 16.80 7.23 9.01
C ARG A 21 15.33 7.53 9.16
N HIS A 22 14.65 7.51 8.05
CA HIS A 22 13.21 7.71 7.96
C HIS A 22 12.54 6.42 7.51
N THR A 23 11.24 6.29 7.75
CA THR A 23 10.49 5.07 7.44
C THR A 23 9.22 5.36 6.66
N TRP A 24 8.85 4.41 5.78
CA TRP A 24 7.66 4.49 4.93
C TRP A 24 7.01 3.11 4.75
N HIS A 25 5.83 3.12 4.19
CA HIS A 25 5.11 2.00 3.58
C HIS A 25 5.09 0.72 4.44
N PRO A 26 4.57 0.76 5.66
CA PRO A 26 4.47 -0.45 6.47
C PRO A 26 3.45 -1.44 5.90
N THR A 27 3.67 -2.74 6.14
CA THR A 27 2.64 -3.77 6.08
C THR A 27 2.64 -4.56 7.37
N VAL A 28 1.51 -5.13 7.77
CA VAL A 28 1.38 -5.89 9.00
C VAL A 28 0.75 -7.25 8.74
N VAL A 29 1.31 -8.27 9.37
CA VAL A 29 0.80 -9.63 9.44
C VAL A 29 0.66 -10.01 10.90
N ARG A 30 -0.43 -10.67 11.27
CA ARG A 30 -0.64 -11.27 12.59
C ARG A 30 -0.82 -12.77 12.44
N PHE A 31 -0.03 -13.54 13.21
CA PHE A 31 -0.12 -15.00 13.26
C PHE A 31 -1.14 -15.45 14.32
N ASP A 32 -1.59 -16.71 14.24
CA ASP A 32 -2.65 -17.24 15.11
C ASP A 32 -2.28 -17.25 16.59
N ASP A 33 -1.00 -17.37 16.92
CA ASP A 33 -0.50 -17.33 18.29
C ASP A 33 -0.27 -15.91 18.86
N GLY A 34 -0.56 -14.88 18.04
CA GLY A 34 -0.45 -13.48 18.43
C GLY A 34 0.86 -12.81 18.06
N GLU A 35 1.86 -13.55 17.57
CA GLU A 35 3.04 -12.93 16.98
C GLU A 35 2.65 -12.03 15.82
N MET A 36 3.33 -10.88 15.70
CA MET A 36 3.15 -9.94 14.61
C MET A 36 4.45 -9.74 13.83
N LEU A 37 4.33 -9.64 12.52
CA LEU A 37 5.38 -9.20 11.62
C LEU A 37 4.96 -7.85 11.01
N VAL A 38 5.83 -6.85 11.06
CA VAL A 38 5.70 -5.61 10.30
C VAL A 38 6.88 -5.50 9.36
N THR A 39 6.60 -5.31 8.07
CA THR A 39 7.64 -4.91 7.10
C THR A 39 7.45 -3.44 6.75
N PHE A 40 8.53 -2.71 6.55
CA PHE A 40 8.53 -1.29 6.20
C PHE A 40 9.84 -0.87 5.56
N ASP A 41 9.81 0.24 4.85
CA ASP A 41 11.00 0.74 4.18
C ASP A 41 11.79 1.69 5.09
N ILE A 42 13.12 1.61 5.06
CA ILE A 42 14.05 2.54 5.74
C ILE A 42 14.99 3.14 4.71
N ALA A 43 15.20 4.46 4.78
CA ALA A 43 16.20 5.20 3.99
C ALA A 43 16.61 6.50 4.67
N GLU A 44 17.65 7.15 4.15
CA GLU A 44 18.06 8.49 4.57
C GLU A 44 17.06 9.57 4.14
N ALA A 45 16.40 9.37 2.99
CA ALA A 45 15.37 10.23 2.43
C ALA A 45 14.40 9.39 1.57
N ASP A 46 13.26 9.97 1.19
CA ASP A 46 12.15 9.27 0.55
C ASP A 46 12.53 8.51 -0.73
N VAL A 47 13.37 9.09 -1.55
CA VAL A 47 13.84 8.45 -2.79
C VAL A 47 15.35 8.22 -2.79
N ALA A 48 15.97 8.10 -1.61
CA ALA A 48 17.40 7.88 -1.47
C ALA A 48 17.82 6.51 -2.03
N LEU A 49 19.11 6.41 -2.40
CA LEU A 49 19.67 5.18 -2.95
C LEU A 49 19.59 3.98 -1.98
N ASP A 50 19.65 4.25 -0.68
CA ASP A 50 19.62 3.25 0.40
C ASP A 50 18.20 2.81 0.80
N TYR A 51 17.17 3.16 0.03
CA TYR A 51 15.79 2.78 0.28
C TYR A 51 15.61 1.27 0.19
N ARG A 52 15.23 0.62 1.31
CA ARG A 52 15.16 -0.85 1.47
C ARG A 52 14.06 -1.26 2.43
N THR A 53 13.43 -2.41 2.17
CA THR A 53 12.46 -3.02 3.08
C THR A 53 13.13 -3.82 4.18
N TYR A 54 12.64 -3.63 5.40
CA TYR A 54 13.03 -4.32 6.61
C TYR A 54 11.83 -4.99 7.27
N ALA A 55 12.09 -6.05 8.04
CA ALA A 55 11.13 -6.79 8.84
C ALA A 55 11.44 -6.64 10.33
N THR A 56 10.41 -6.54 11.15
CA THR A 56 10.49 -6.55 12.63
C THR A 56 9.34 -7.34 13.22
N HIS A 57 9.53 -7.92 14.40
CA HIS A 57 8.60 -8.81 15.04
C HIS A 57 8.20 -8.30 16.42
N SER A 58 6.97 -8.61 16.83
CA SER A 58 6.46 -8.43 18.18
C SER A 58 5.78 -9.71 18.65
N ILE A 59 6.07 -10.13 19.91
CA ILE A 59 5.43 -11.27 20.57
C ILE A 59 4.58 -10.84 21.77
N ASP A 60 4.38 -9.54 21.96
CA ASP A 60 3.68 -8.92 23.07
C ASP A 60 2.61 -7.92 22.59
N GLU A 61 1.91 -8.30 21.52
CA GLU A 61 0.78 -7.52 20.94
C GLU A 61 1.16 -6.11 20.49
N GLY A 62 2.40 -5.91 20.00
CA GLY A 62 2.88 -4.64 19.47
C GLY A 62 3.48 -3.68 20.50
N VAL A 63 3.65 -4.11 21.76
CA VAL A 63 4.26 -3.29 22.83
C VAL A 63 5.77 -3.10 22.57
N THR A 64 6.47 -4.20 22.25
CA THR A 64 7.89 -4.14 21.89
C THR A 64 8.16 -4.81 20.55
N TRP A 65 9.23 -4.37 19.87
CA TRP A 65 9.60 -4.82 18.54
C TRP A 65 11.08 -5.14 18.46
N THR A 66 11.43 -6.18 17.70
CA THR A 66 12.83 -6.55 17.45
C THR A 66 13.56 -5.49 16.63
N ALA A 67 14.89 -5.55 16.58
CA ALA A 67 15.66 -4.74 15.65
C ALA A 67 15.28 -5.10 14.20
N PRO A 68 15.06 -4.11 13.30
CA PRO A 68 14.69 -4.39 11.93
C PRO A 68 15.80 -5.11 11.14
N GLU A 69 15.43 -6.16 10.41
CA GLU A 69 16.33 -6.93 9.55
C GLU A 69 15.93 -6.81 8.07
N ARG A 70 16.89 -6.89 7.17
CA ARG A 70 16.69 -6.74 5.72
C ARG A 70 15.86 -7.90 5.15
N VAL A 71 14.82 -7.56 4.36
CA VAL A 71 13.98 -8.54 3.64
C VAL A 71 14.65 -8.99 2.34
N VAL A 72 15.05 -8.03 1.51
CA VAL A 72 15.67 -8.31 0.21
C VAL A 72 17.14 -7.92 0.24
N PRO A 73 18.07 -8.82 -0.06
CA PRO A 73 19.49 -8.48 -0.20
C PRO A 73 19.73 -7.62 -1.43
N ASP A 74 20.83 -6.85 -1.42
CA ASP A 74 21.22 -6.10 -2.61
C ASP A 74 21.66 -7.04 -3.72
N PRO A 75 21.13 -6.92 -4.95
CA PRO A 75 21.61 -7.69 -6.06
C PRO A 75 23.04 -7.25 -6.40
N PRO A 76 23.90 -8.16 -6.88
CA PRO A 76 25.25 -7.80 -7.29
C PRO A 76 25.21 -6.92 -8.56
N GLY A 77 26.12 -6.00 -8.65
CA GLY A 77 26.37 -5.20 -9.86
C GLY A 77 25.67 -3.84 -9.84
N ARG A 78 24.58 -3.67 -10.57
CA ARG A 78 23.92 -2.38 -10.80
C ARG A 78 23.22 -1.87 -9.52
N PRO A 79 23.41 -0.60 -9.12
CA PRO A 79 22.74 -0.04 -7.96
C PRO A 79 21.21 -0.05 -8.11
N THR A 80 20.51 -0.34 -7.03
CA THR A 80 19.04 -0.42 -6.99
C THR A 80 18.47 0.18 -5.72
N THR A 81 17.22 0.60 -5.75
CA THR A 81 16.34 0.70 -4.58
C THR A 81 15.32 -0.43 -4.63
N GLN A 82 14.79 -0.82 -3.47
CA GLN A 82 13.88 -1.96 -3.39
C GLN A 82 12.78 -1.69 -2.37
N SER A 83 11.56 -2.09 -2.71
CA SER A 83 10.41 -1.97 -1.83
C SER A 83 9.46 -3.12 -2.07
N VAL A 84 9.12 -3.87 -1.01
CA VAL A 84 8.19 -5.01 -1.08
C VAL A 84 7.13 -4.92 0.00
N ARG A 85 5.95 -5.49 -0.25
CA ARG A 85 4.78 -5.53 0.64
C ARG A 85 4.47 -6.96 1.00
N SER A 86 4.47 -7.26 2.30
CA SER A 86 4.23 -8.61 2.80
C SER A 86 2.75 -8.91 3.03
N ASN A 87 2.37 -10.18 2.85
CA ASN A 87 1.10 -10.73 3.28
C ASN A 87 1.26 -12.19 3.75
N LEU A 88 0.39 -12.62 4.67
CA LEU A 88 0.29 -14.01 5.11
C LEU A 88 -0.60 -14.77 4.14
N MET A 89 -0.12 -15.93 3.70
CA MET A 89 -0.85 -16.83 2.82
C MET A 89 -1.52 -17.94 3.62
N SER A 90 -2.51 -18.60 3.04
CA SER A 90 -3.30 -19.66 3.71
C SER A 90 -2.48 -20.87 4.13
N ASP A 91 -1.34 -21.12 3.47
CA ASP A 91 -0.39 -22.20 3.82
C ASP A 91 0.54 -21.83 4.99
N GLY A 92 0.41 -20.64 5.56
CA GLY A 92 1.25 -20.12 6.65
C GLY A 92 2.54 -19.46 6.18
N SER A 93 2.85 -19.47 4.90
CA SER A 93 3.99 -18.72 4.35
C SER A 93 3.70 -17.22 4.34
N VAL A 94 4.76 -16.40 4.42
CA VAL A 94 4.69 -14.97 4.17
C VAL A 94 5.28 -14.69 2.80
N VAL A 95 4.51 -14.01 1.97
CA VAL A 95 4.96 -13.58 0.63
C VAL A 95 5.12 -12.07 0.62
N ALA A 96 6.26 -11.60 0.14
CA ALA A 96 6.51 -10.17 -0.06
C ALA A 96 6.77 -9.89 -1.54
N MET A 97 5.96 -8.99 -2.12
CA MET A 97 6.03 -8.64 -3.53
C MET A 97 6.13 -7.13 -3.71
N GLY A 98 6.85 -6.68 -4.73
CA GLY A 98 7.07 -5.26 -4.97
C GLY A 98 7.99 -5.00 -6.16
N ALA A 99 8.81 -3.97 -6.04
CA ALA A 99 9.66 -3.51 -7.13
C ALA A 99 11.13 -3.39 -6.72
N LEU A 100 11.99 -3.67 -7.68
CA LEU A 100 13.40 -3.35 -7.71
C LEU A 100 13.59 -2.28 -8.79
N MET A 101 14.05 -1.08 -8.38
CA MET A 101 14.23 0.07 -9.27
C MET A 101 15.72 0.33 -9.49
N TYR A 102 16.13 0.48 -10.74
CA TYR A 102 17.53 0.72 -11.09
C TYR A 102 17.95 2.18 -10.87
N ARG A 103 19.13 2.37 -10.30
CA ARG A 103 19.67 3.65 -9.84
C ARG A 103 21.06 3.91 -10.41
N ASP A 104 21.16 4.01 -11.73
CA ASP A 104 22.44 4.27 -12.42
C ASP A 104 23.05 5.62 -12.04
N ASP A 105 22.23 6.59 -11.73
CA ASP A 105 22.62 7.90 -11.19
C ASP A 105 22.04 8.05 -9.78
N PRO A 106 22.86 8.06 -8.72
CA PRO A 106 22.41 8.17 -7.34
C PRO A 106 21.73 9.50 -7.02
N GLU A 107 22.02 10.56 -7.75
CA GLU A 107 21.41 11.88 -7.58
C GLU A 107 20.07 12.02 -8.32
N LYS A 108 19.70 11.02 -9.13
CA LYS A 108 18.46 11.00 -9.88
C LYS A 108 17.37 10.27 -9.06
N SER A 109 16.21 10.90 -8.89
CA SER A 109 15.05 10.29 -8.23
C SER A 109 14.58 9.01 -8.94
N VAL A 110 13.79 8.18 -8.28
CA VAL A 110 13.06 7.06 -8.90
C VAL A 110 11.87 7.54 -9.73
N VAL A 111 11.39 8.76 -9.44
CA VAL A 111 10.27 9.42 -10.13
C VAL A 111 10.81 10.66 -10.86
N ASN A 112 10.49 10.78 -12.13
CA ASN A 112 10.67 12.01 -12.89
C ASN A 112 9.50 12.95 -12.58
N VAL A 113 9.70 13.92 -11.69
CA VAL A 113 8.63 14.81 -11.21
C VAL A 113 7.85 15.50 -12.36
N PRO A 114 8.48 16.02 -13.41
CA PRO A 114 7.77 16.62 -14.54
C PRO A 114 6.83 15.69 -15.31
N THR A 115 7.18 14.40 -15.45
CA THR A 115 6.41 13.43 -16.22
C THR A 115 5.61 12.46 -15.35
N LEU A 116 5.93 12.33 -14.06
CA LEU A 116 5.50 11.26 -13.14
C LEU A 116 6.01 9.87 -13.52
N GLY A 117 6.87 9.77 -14.51
CA GLY A 117 7.42 8.51 -15.00
C GLY A 117 8.43 7.91 -14.03
N TYR A 118 8.45 6.57 -13.95
CA TYR A 118 9.41 5.85 -13.12
C TYR A 118 10.69 5.50 -13.88
N THR A 119 11.78 5.35 -13.13
CA THR A 119 13.01 4.73 -13.64
C THR A 119 12.75 3.27 -14.01
N GLN A 120 13.66 2.68 -14.78
CA GLN A 120 13.59 1.26 -15.12
C GLN A 120 13.43 0.41 -13.84
N MET A 121 12.48 -0.54 -13.87
CA MET A 121 12.15 -1.38 -12.73
C MET A 121 11.91 -2.83 -13.14
N GLU A 122 11.96 -3.71 -12.16
CA GLU A 122 11.52 -5.11 -12.24
C GLU A 122 10.57 -5.40 -11.09
N LEU A 123 9.51 -6.16 -11.37
CA LEU A 123 8.64 -6.70 -10.34
C LEU A 123 9.33 -7.90 -9.68
N ILE A 124 9.30 -7.95 -8.37
CA ILE A 124 10.00 -8.98 -7.59
C ILE A 124 9.10 -9.59 -6.52
N LEU A 125 9.39 -10.85 -6.20
CA LEU A 125 8.73 -11.61 -5.15
C LEU A 125 9.78 -12.35 -4.31
N THR A 126 9.57 -12.43 -3.00
CA THR A 126 10.33 -13.29 -2.08
C THR A 126 9.38 -13.92 -1.08
N ARG A 127 9.78 -15.07 -0.51
CA ARG A 127 8.95 -15.88 0.41
C ARG A 127 9.69 -16.17 1.70
N SER A 128 8.94 -16.26 2.78
CA SER A 128 9.41 -16.76 4.07
C SER A 128 8.53 -17.93 4.51
N LEU A 129 9.16 -19.00 4.99
CA LEU A 129 8.50 -20.17 5.56
C LEU A 129 8.62 -20.22 7.09
N ASP A 130 9.25 -19.22 7.67
CA ASP A 130 9.55 -19.07 9.08
C ASP A 130 9.09 -17.72 9.64
N ARG A 131 7.90 -17.28 9.20
CA ARG A 131 7.20 -16.07 9.67
C ARG A 131 7.94 -14.75 9.41
N GLY A 132 8.82 -14.71 8.41
CA GLY A 132 9.55 -13.48 8.06
C GLY A 132 10.93 -13.36 8.72
N HIS A 133 11.42 -14.42 9.42
CA HIS A 133 12.77 -14.42 9.98
C HIS A 133 13.84 -14.64 8.91
N THR A 134 13.56 -15.49 7.92
CA THR A 134 14.42 -15.64 6.74
C THR A 134 13.61 -15.60 5.45
N TRP A 135 14.25 -15.17 4.37
CA TRP A 135 13.62 -14.94 3.08
C TRP A 135 14.33 -15.72 1.96
N SER A 136 13.55 -16.25 1.02
CA SER A 136 14.06 -16.90 -0.18
C SER A 136 14.85 -15.93 -1.06
N PRO A 137 15.70 -16.44 -1.97
CA PRO A 137 16.19 -15.62 -3.06
C PRO A 137 15.04 -14.95 -3.84
N VAL A 138 15.29 -13.73 -4.29
CA VAL A 138 14.31 -12.94 -5.04
C VAL A 138 13.98 -13.59 -6.37
N GLU A 139 12.70 -13.77 -6.64
CA GLU A 139 12.16 -14.17 -7.94
C GLU A 139 11.78 -12.93 -8.74
N ARG A 140 12.11 -12.88 -10.04
CA ARG A 140 11.66 -11.84 -10.94
C ARG A 140 10.35 -12.23 -11.57
N ILE A 141 9.40 -11.30 -11.59
CA ILE A 141 8.05 -11.50 -12.10
C ILE A 141 7.96 -10.87 -13.49
N ALA A 142 7.52 -11.65 -14.46
CA ALA A 142 7.15 -11.17 -15.79
C ALA A 142 5.64 -10.84 -15.79
N PRO A 143 5.26 -9.55 -15.83
CA PRO A 143 3.84 -9.19 -15.91
C PRO A 143 3.28 -9.54 -17.31
N PRO A 144 1.94 -9.72 -17.44
CA PRO A 144 1.29 -10.03 -18.70
C PRO A 144 1.20 -8.83 -19.66
N LEU A 145 1.65 -7.66 -19.19
CA LEU A 145 1.64 -6.40 -19.93
C LEU A 145 3.08 -5.94 -20.19
N GLU A 146 3.37 -5.57 -21.41
CA GLU A 146 4.57 -4.82 -21.74
C GLU A 146 4.35 -3.36 -21.34
N GLY A 147 5.02 -2.92 -20.30
CA GLY A 147 4.92 -1.56 -19.82
C GLY A 147 6.25 -1.05 -19.31
N PRO A 148 6.51 0.26 -19.39
CA PRO A 148 7.76 0.83 -18.90
C PRO A 148 7.84 0.73 -17.37
N ALA A 149 6.71 0.80 -16.66
CA ALA A 149 6.66 0.75 -15.22
C ALA A 149 5.28 0.31 -14.68
N PHE A 150 5.27 0.00 -13.37
CA PHE A 150 4.07 -0.27 -12.57
C PHE A 150 4.16 0.48 -11.24
N GLU A 151 3.06 1.06 -10.81
CA GLU A 151 2.92 1.52 -9.45
C GLU A 151 2.44 0.35 -8.57
N VAL A 152 3.12 0.11 -7.46
CA VAL A 152 2.91 -1.05 -6.59
C VAL A 152 2.78 -0.60 -5.13
N CYS A 153 1.57 -0.49 -4.66
CA CYS A 153 1.25 0.06 -3.35
C CYS A 153 0.89 -1.03 -2.33
N HIS A 154 0.04 -1.97 -2.70
CA HIS A 154 -0.50 -2.96 -1.77
C HIS A 154 0.08 -4.36 -1.98
N SER A 155 -0.09 -5.21 -0.96
CA SER A 155 0.33 -6.62 -0.99
C SER A 155 -0.61 -7.48 -1.84
N ILE A 156 -0.14 -8.67 -2.20
CA ILE A 156 -0.95 -9.73 -2.83
C ILE A 156 -2.12 -10.09 -1.93
N THR A 157 -3.27 -10.43 -2.54
CA THR A 157 -4.40 -11.08 -1.89
C THR A 157 -4.55 -12.49 -2.44
N GLU A 158 -4.60 -13.49 -1.56
CA GLU A 158 -5.00 -14.85 -1.91
C GLU A 158 -6.53 -14.94 -1.86
N LEU A 159 -7.12 -15.36 -2.97
CA LEU A 159 -8.56 -15.53 -3.11
C LEU A 159 -8.99 -16.89 -2.53
N ARG A 160 -10.26 -17.02 -2.15
CA ARG A 160 -10.82 -18.28 -1.63
C ARG A 160 -10.78 -19.44 -2.62
N ASP A 161 -10.69 -19.15 -3.91
CA ASP A 161 -10.53 -20.16 -4.96
C ASP A 161 -9.07 -20.60 -5.18
N GLY A 162 -8.12 -20.03 -4.42
CA GLY A 162 -6.70 -20.31 -4.46
C GLY A 162 -5.89 -19.48 -5.45
N ARG A 163 -6.54 -18.67 -6.29
CA ARG A 163 -5.82 -17.70 -7.13
C ARG A 163 -5.21 -16.60 -6.27
N TRP A 164 -4.13 -16.03 -6.74
CA TRP A 164 -3.55 -14.83 -6.17
C TRP A 164 -3.80 -13.65 -7.08
N VAL A 165 -4.17 -12.52 -6.49
CA VAL A 165 -4.29 -11.25 -7.19
C VAL A 165 -3.37 -10.21 -6.56
N TRP A 166 -2.74 -9.39 -7.41
CA TRP A 166 -1.90 -8.31 -6.97
C TRP A 166 -2.40 -6.98 -7.52
N PRO A 167 -2.98 -6.10 -6.68
CA PRO A 167 -3.41 -4.79 -7.10
C PRO A 167 -2.19 -3.92 -7.42
N CYS A 168 -2.15 -3.39 -8.63
CA CYS A 168 -1.13 -2.45 -9.09
C CYS A 168 -1.71 -1.54 -10.18
N SER A 169 -0.98 -0.49 -10.54
CA SER A 169 -1.38 0.36 -11.65
C SER A 169 -0.35 0.27 -12.77
N THR A 170 -0.83 0.23 -14.03
CA THR A 170 0.05 0.50 -15.16
C THR A 170 0.60 1.92 -15.02
N TRP A 171 1.85 2.13 -15.34
CA TRP A 171 2.51 3.41 -15.10
C TRP A 171 3.39 3.84 -16.28
N MET A 172 3.65 5.12 -16.36
CA MET A 172 4.50 5.65 -17.43
C MET A 172 5.99 5.50 -17.14
N GLY A 173 6.76 5.37 -18.21
CA GLY A 173 8.21 5.38 -18.15
C GLY A 173 8.79 6.76 -17.91
N TRP A 174 10.10 6.83 -17.72
CA TRP A 174 10.83 8.05 -17.36
C TRP A 174 10.51 9.25 -18.26
N ASP A 175 10.38 9.01 -19.55
CA ASP A 175 10.14 10.07 -20.55
C ASP A 175 8.65 10.37 -20.78
N GLY A 176 7.75 9.75 -20.00
CA GLY A 176 6.31 9.98 -20.03
C GLY A 176 5.55 9.10 -21.01
N ASP A 177 6.18 8.06 -21.55
CA ASP A 177 5.51 7.06 -22.37
C ASP A 177 4.62 6.15 -21.53
N ALA A 178 3.36 6.05 -21.89
CA ALA A 178 2.34 5.28 -21.16
C ALA A 178 1.51 4.42 -22.14
N PRO A 179 2.08 3.36 -22.71
CA PRO A 179 1.40 2.55 -23.72
C PRO A 179 0.15 1.85 -23.20
N ASN A 180 0.08 1.59 -21.90
CA ASN A 180 -1.07 0.97 -21.22
C ASN A 180 -1.91 1.97 -20.42
N GLY A 181 -1.65 3.27 -20.55
CA GLY A 181 -2.24 4.29 -19.67
C GLY A 181 -1.73 4.22 -18.23
N MET A 182 -2.50 4.82 -17.30
CA MET A 182 -2.27 4.78 -15.86
C MET A 182 -3.55 4.27 -15.19
N ASN A 183 -3.76 2.97 -15.31
CA ASN A 183 -5.00 2.26 -14.97
C ASN A 183 -4.81 1.33 -13.80
N ALA A 184 -5.81 1.21 -12.93
CA ALA A 184 -5.82 0.25 -11.84
C ALA A 184 -6.15 -1.15 -12.36
N ILE A 185 -5.30 -2.12 -12.08
CA ILE A 185 -5.41 -3.50 -12.52
C ILE A 185 -5.10 -4.48 -11.39
N LEU A 186 -5.61 -5.69 -11.50
CA LEU A 186 -5.20 -6.85 -10.71
C LEU A 186 -4.37 -7.77 -11.60
N LEU A 187 -3.10 -7.96 -11.31
CA LEU A 187 -2.35 -9.08 -11.89
C LEU A 187 -2.86 -10.39 -11.27
N VAL A 188 -3.00 -11.45 -12.06
CA VAL A 188 -3.58 -12.73 -11.63
C VAL A 188 -2.57 -13.86 -11.78
N SER A 189 -2.44 -14.67 -10.73
CA SER A 189 -1.68 -15.92 -10.74
C SER A 189 -2.57 -17.08 -10.32
N GLU A 190 -2.47 -18.20 -11.04
CA GLU A 190 -3.19 -19.45 -10.75
C GLU A 190 -2.27 -20.54 -10.17
N ASP A 191 -0.99 -20.22 -9.97
CA ASP A 191 0.05 -21.16 -9.56
C ASP A 191 0.85 -20.67 -8.32
N HIS A 192 0.16 -19.97 -7.42
CA HIS A 192 0.72 -19.41 -6.18
C HIS A 192 1.90 -18.46 -6.44
N GLY A 193 1.73 -17.57 -7.42
CA GLY A 193 2.68 -16.49 -7.72
C GLY A 193 3.93 -16.92 -8.49
N ARG A 194 3.98 -18.12 -9.07
CA ARG A 194 5.10 -18.56 -9.93
C ARG A 194 5.05 -17.90 -11.30
N THR A 195 3.84 -17.74 -11.84
CA THR A 195 3.58 -17.01 -13.08
C THR A 195 2.38 -16.08 -12.93
N TRP A 196 2.37 -15.02 -13.76
CA TRP A 196 1.33 -13.99 -13.76
C TRP A 196 0.85 -13.75 -15.19
N PRO A 197 0.11 -14.71 -15.81
CA PRO A 197 -0.19 -14.71 -17.25
C PRO A 197 -1.33 -13.79 -17.65
N SER A 198 -2.08 -13.23 -16.71
CA SER A 198 -3.27 -12.43 -16.99
C SER A 198 -3.46 -11.29 -16.00
N TYR A 199 -4.37 -10.39 -16.34
CA TYR A 199 -4.78 -9.28 -15.48
C TYR A 199 -6.25 -8.97 -15.67
N ILE A 200 -6.83 -8.29 -14.69
CA ILE A 200 -8.21 -7.77 -14.68
C ILE A 200 -8.15 -6.26 -14.50
N THR A 201 -8.86 -5.51 -15.35
CA THR A 201 -8.94 -4.06 -15.24
C THR A 201 -10.05 -3.67 -14.28
N GLU A 202 -9.70 -2.92 -13.21
CA GLU A 202 -10.64 -2.39 -12.23
C GLU A 202 -11.14 -1.00 -12.66
N PHE A 203 -10.21 -0.11 -12.96
CA PHE A 203 -10.49 1.25 -13.44
C PHE A 203 -9.62 1.58 -14.64
N ASP A 204 -10.26 2.01 -15.73
CA ASP A 204 -9.63 2.55 -16.93
C ASP A 204 -10.42 3.79 -17.39
N ARG A 205 -9.83 4.96 -17.16
CA ARG A 205 -10.30 6.25 -17.68
C ARG A 205 -9.12 7.09 -18.19
N TRP A 206 -8.13 6.42 -18.74
CA TRP A 206 -6.96 7.09 -19.29
C TRP A 206 -7.28 8.04 -20.45
N ASP A 207 -8.29 7.71 -21.25
CA ASP A 207 -8.78 8.59 -22.33
C ASP A 207 -9.26 9.95 -21.82
N GLU A 208 -9.69 10.03 -20.55
CA GLU A 208 -10.07 11.25 -19.87
C GLU A 208 -8.91 11.88 -19.07
N ARG A 209 -7.69 11.35 -19.23
CA ARG A 209 -6.48 11.75 -18.49
C ARG A 209 -6.64 11.63 -16.97
N LEU A 210 -7.38 10.61 -16.52
CA LEU A 210 -7.50 10.27 -15.11
C LEU A 210 -6.55 9.11 -14.77
N ILE A 211 -5.75 9.33 -13.73
CA ILE A 211 -4.87 8.33 -13.13
C ILE A 211 -5.64 7.60 -12.04
N HIS A 212 -5.68 6.25 -12.09
CA HIS A 212 -6.19 5.42 -11.00
C HIS A 212 -5.04 4.61 -10.43
N TRP A 213 -4.74 4.82 -9.15
CA TRP A 213 -3.58 4.22 -8.51
C TRP A 213 -3.79 3.98 -7.01
N GLU A 214 -2.79 3.35 -6.37
CA GLU A 214 -2.82 3.00 -4.95
C GLU A 214 -4.15 2.34 -4.56
N GLN A 215 -4.73 1.56 -5.50
CA GLN A 215 -5.98 0.86 -5.25
C GLN A 215 -5.80 -0.27 -4.26
N HIS A 216 -6.79 -0.44 -3.40
CA HIS A 216 -6.89 -1.56 -2.49
C HIS A 216 -8.01 -2.51 -2.91
N PHE A 217 -7.68 -3.79 -2.99
CA PHE A 217 -8.60 -4.87 -3.33
C PHE A 217 -8.96 -5.70 -2.10
N LEU A 218 -10.22 -6.13 -2.02
CA LEU A 218 -10.76 -6.97 -0.96
C LEU A 218 -11.78 -7.96 -1.53
N GLU A 219 -11.61 -9.27 -1.27
CA GLU A 219 -12.65 -10.26 -1.45
C GLU A 219 -13.53 -10.31 -0.19
N LEU A 220 -14.80 -9.92 -0.31
CA LEU A 220 -15.77 -9.89 0.78
C LEU A 220 -16.20 -11.32 1.18
N ARG A 221 -16.72 -11.49 2.40
CA ARG A 221 -17.16 -12.79 2.90
C ARG A 221 -18.32 -13.37 2.10
N ASP A 222 -19.15 -12.54 1.49
CA ASP A 222 -20.23 -12.96 0.60
C ASP A 222 -19.77 -13.36 -0.81
N GLY A 223 -18.47 -13.25 -1.10
CA GLY A 223 -17.85 -13.64 -2.37
C GLY A 223 -17.72 -12.50 -3.37
N ARG A 224 -18.32 -11.34 -3.11
CA ARG A 224 -18.11 -10.16 -3.96
C ARG A 224 -16.70 -9.61 -3.81
N TRP A 225 -16.22 -8.98 -4.86
CA TRP A 225 -14.97 -8.24 -4.87
C TRP A 225 -15.24 -6.75 -4.71
N LEU A 226 -14.43 -6.10 -3.90
CA LEU A 226 -14.47 -4.66 -3.68
C LEU A 226 -13.10 -4.07 -3.95
N THR A 227 -13.05 -2.99 -4.72
CA THR A 227 -11.85 -2.19 -4.88
C THR A 227 -12.14 -0.72 -4.66
N VAL A 228 -11.15 0.00 -4.12
CA VAL A 228 -11.17 1.44 -3.89
C VAL A 228 -9.86 2.02 -4.40
N ALA A 229 -9.89 3.10 -5.17
CA ALA A 229 -8.69 3.67 -5.77
C ALA A 229 -8.55 5.17 -5.46
N TRP A 230 -7.32 5.64 -5.39
CA TRP A 230 -7.04 7.06 -5.49
C TRP A 230 -7.11 7.49 -6.95
N VAL A 231 -7.80 8.60 -7.23
CA VAL A 231 -7.92 9.14 -8.58
C VAL A 231 -7.42 10.58 -8.65
N VAL A 232 -6.61 10.85 -9.66
CA VAL A 232 -6.01 12.16 -9.92
C VAL A 232 -6.25 12.56 -11.37
N GLU A 233 -6.63 13.81 -11.59
CA GLU A 233 -6.63 14.41 -12.91
C GLU A 233 -5.21 14.81 -13.29
N LEU A 234 -4.65 14.20 -14.33
CA LEU A 234 -3.23 14.37 -14.69
C LEU A 234 -2.85 15.82 -14.99
N GLU A 235 -3.72 16.56 -15.67
CA GLU A 235 -3.41 17.92 -16.13
C GLU A 235 -3.33 18.94 -14.98
N THR A 236 -4.12 18.74 -13.94
CA THR A 236 -4.23 19.69 -12.82
C THR A 236 -3.55 19.19 -11.55
N GLY A 237 -3.23 17.90 -11.46
CA GLY A 237 -2.78 17.24 -10.23
C GLY A 237 -3.87 17.13 -9.15
N LYS A 238 -5.12 17.42 -9.49
CA LYS A 238 -6.22 17.44 -8.52
C LYS A 238 -6.67 16.03 -8.16
N THR A 239 -6.66 15.71 -6.88
CA THR A 239 -7.35 14.53 -6.34
C THR A 239 -8.87 14.71 -6.51
N LEU A 240 -9.52 13.72 -7.12
CA LEU A 240 -10.97 13.68 -7.30
C LEU A 240 -11.64 12.80 -6.22
N ALA A 241 -12.98 12.82 -6.22
CA ALA A 241 -13.77 11.97 -5.32
C ALA A 241 -13.39 10.49 -5.50
N THR A 242 -13.14 9.82 -4.39
CA THR A 242 -12.61 8.45 -4.35
C THR A 242 -13.61 7.45 -4.93
N PRO A 243 -13.29 6.77 -6.04
CA PRO A 243 -14.15 5.75 -6.61
C PRO A 243 -14.01 4.43 -5.86
N TYR A 244 -15.10 3.66 -5.90
CA TYR A 244 -15.08 2.23 -5.59
C TYR A 244 -15.68 1.43 -6.75
N ALA A 245 -15.38 0.15 -6.80
CA ALA A 245 -16.04 -0.78 -7.70
C ALA A 245 -16.34 -2.11 -6.97
N VAL A 246 -17.51 -2.70 -7.30
CA VAL A 246 -17.96 -4.00 -6.78
C VAL A 246 -18.17 -4.93 -7.95
N SER A 247 -17.75 -6.19 -7.82
CA SER A 247 -17.99 -7.27 -8.78
C SER A 247 -18.55 -8.50 -8.07
N ASP A 248 -19.56 -9.13 -8.66
CA ASP A 248 -20.13 -10.42 -8.22
C ASP A 248 -19.76 -11.59 -9.15
N ASP A 249 -19.01 -11.29 -10.22
CA ASP A 249 -18.59 -12.24 -11.26
C ASP A 249 -17.07 -12.33 -11.40
N GLN A 250 -16.34 -12.17 -10.28
CA GLN A 250 -14.88 -12.30 -10.19
C GLN A 250 -14.11 -11.33 -11.11
N GLY A 251 -14.60 -10.10 -11.21
CA GLY A 251 -13.95 -9.04 -11.97
C GLY A 251 -14.24 -9.04 -13.47
N ALA A 252 -15.15 -9.90 -13.96
CA ALA A 252 -15.58 -9.86 -15.35
C ALA A 252 -16.39 -8.59 -15.66
N THR A 253 -17.20 -8.14 -14.71
CA THR A 253 -17.90 -6.85 -14.75
C THR A 253 -17.81 -6.12 -13.41
N TRP A 254 -17.90 -4.79 -13.46
CA TRP A 254 -17.78 -3.93 -12.28
C TRP A 254 -18.91 -2.91 -12.20
N HIS A 255 -19.60 -2.89 -11.06
CA HIS A 255 -20.47 -1.80 -10.68
C HIS A 255 -19.63 -0.72 -9.97
N ARG A 256 -19.60 0.50 -10.50
CA ARG A 256 -18.74 1.60 -10.01
C ARG A 256 -19.55 2.71 -9.40
N GLY A 257 -19.03 3.29 -8.31
CA GLY A 257 -19.63 4.44 -7.62
C GLY A 257 -18.57 5.29 -6.92
N LEU A 258 -19.04 6.23 -6.12
CA LEU A 258 -18.19 7.12 -5.32
C LEU A 258 -18.42 6.87 -3.84
N THR A 259 -17.34 6.82 -3.06
CA THR A 259 -17.38 6.59 -1.60
C THR A 259 -17.93 7.78 -0.81
N GLY A 260 -17.99 8.97 -1.43
CA GLY A 260 -18.42 10.19 -0.76
C GLY A 260 -17.34 10.90 0.08
N PHE A 261 -16.10 10.40 0.09
CA PHE A 261 -14.96 11.07 0.69
C PHE A 261 -13.83 11.29 -0.34
N LEU A 262 -12.88 12.17 0.01
CA LEU A 262 -11.63 12.36 -0.73
C LEU A 262 -10.53 11.59 -0.02
N ALA A 263 -9.90 10.63 -0.70
CA ALA A 263 -8.88 9.81 -0.09
C ALA A 263 -7.67 9.58 -1.00
N GLN A 264 -6.54 9.48 -0.36
CA GLN A 264 -5.30 8.97 -0.93
C GLN A 264 -4.90 7.73 -0.14
N THR A 265 -4.34 6.72 -0.83
CA THR A 265 -3.84 5.48 -0.21
C THR A 265 -4.85 4.87 0.78
N THR A 266 -5.97 4.42 0.26
CA THR A 266 -7.04 3.81 1.08
C THR A 266 -6.73 2.34 1.35
N LYS A 267 -6.87 1.92 2.62
CA LYS A 267 -6.94 0.51 3.00
C LYS A 267 -8.35 0.19 3.51
N THR A 268 -8.94 -0.91 3.04
CA THR A 268 -10.24 -1.40 3.50
C THR A 268 -10.11 -2.76 4.17
N ILE A 269 -10.97 -3.04 5.14
CA ILE A 269 -11.11 -4.35 5.77
C ILE A 269 -12.60 -4.60 6.08
N GLU A 270 -13.06 -5.83 5.89
CA GLU A 270 -14.41 -6.21 6.28
C GLU A 270 -14.45 -6.59 7.76
N LEU A 271 -15.26 -5.88 8.53
CA LEU A 271 -15.46 -6.11 9.95
C LEU A 271 -16.31 -7.37 10.22
N PRO A 272 -16.27 -7.95 11.43
CA PRO A 272 -17.06 -9.16 11.77
C PRO A 272 -18.56 -9.04 11.51
N ASP A 273 -19.14 -7.86 11.59
CA ASP A 273 -20.55 -7.56 11.37
C ASP A 273 -20.92 -7.23 9.91
N GLY A 274 -19.96 -7.37 8.98
CA GLY A 274 -20.14 -7.13 7.55
C GLY A 274 -20.01 -5.65 7.14
N ARG A 275 -19.74 -4.74 8.08
CA ARG A 275 -19.31 -3.37 7.72
C ARG A 275 -17.91 -3.37 7.11
N ILE A 276 -17.62 -2.36 6.34
CA ILE A 276 -16.31 -2.09 5.79
C ILE A 276 -15.70 -0.94 6.59
N LEU A 277 -14.51 -1.13 7.15
CA LEU A 277 -13.68 -0.05 7.65
C LEU A 277 -12.71 0.37 6.55
N ALA A 278 -12.80 1.62 6.13
CA ALA A 278 -11.84 2.27 5.23
C ALA A 278 -10.98 3.23 6.04
N VAL A 279 -9.65 3.08 5.96
CA VAL A 279 -8.68 4.02 6.55
C VAL A 279 -7.86 4.63 5.43
N TYR A 280 -7.72 5.96 5.44
CA TYR A 280 -7.14 6.71 4.34
C TYR A 280 -6.51 8.03 4.79
N ARG A 281 -5.60 8.55 3.96
CA ARG A 281 -5.05 9.90 4.09
C ARG A 281 -5.99 10.92 3.43
N ARG A 282 -6.20 12.05 4.10
CA ARG A 282 -6.86 13.24 3.53
C ARG A 282 -5.88 14.40 3.47
N ASN A 283 -6.03 15.24 2.44
CA ASN A 283 -5.27 16.46 2.23
C ASN A 283 -6.13 17.72 2.41
N ASP A 284 -7.39 17.64 2.02
CA ASP A 284 -8.37 18.70 2.19
C ASP A 284 -8.62 19.00 3.69
N GLU A 285 -8.61 17.96 4.49
CA GLU A 285 -8.64 18.02 5.94
C GLU A 285 -7.54 17.09 6.49
N ALA A 286 -6.32 17.67 6.59
CA ALA A 286 -5.10 16.92 6.81
C ALA A 286 -5.20 15.94 7.99
N GLY A 287 -4.89 14.67 7.73
CA GLY A 287 -4.91 13.61 8.74
C GLY A 287 -5.14 12.22 8.15
N LEU A 288 -4.96 11.22 9.02
CA LEU A 288 -5.42 9.87 8.79
C LEU A 288 -6.85 9.76 9.30
N TRP A 289 -7.75 9.33 8.42
CA TRP A 289 -9.18 9.25 8.70
C TRP A 289 -9.67 7.82 8.58
N ALA A 290 -10.73 7.51 9.30
CA ALA A 290 -11.45 6.24 9.19
C ALA A 290 -12.93 6.49 8.89
N THR A 291 -13.49 5.64 8.02
CA THR A 291 -14.92 5.61 7.73
C THR A 291 -15.41 4.18 7.85
N THR A 292 -16.48 3.94 8.62
CA THR A 292 -17.26 2.71 8.49
C THR A 292 -18.36 2.91 7.46
N ALA A 293 -18.57 1.88 6.64
CA ALA A 293 -19.57 1.87 5.58
C ALA A 293 -20.23 0.50 5.43
N ARG A 294 -21.38 0.45 4.76
CA ARG A 294 -22.02 -0.77 4.30
C ARG A 294 -22.20 -0.75 2.79
N LEU A 295 -22.24 -1.93 2.18
CA LEU A 295 -22.74 -2.08 0.82
C LEU A 295 -24.23 -2.44 0.90
N GLU A 296 -25.10 -1.52 0.47
CA GLU A 296 -26.54 -1.76 0.27
C GLU A 296 -26.76 -2.15 -1.20
N GLY A 297 -26.84 -3.48 -1.46
CA GLY A 297 -26.62 -3.99 -2.81
C GLY A 297 -25.18 -3.67 -3.23
N ASP A 298 -25.02 -2.91 -4.31
CA ASP A 298 -23.70 -2.44 -4.77
C ASP A 298 -23.40 -0.97 -4.36
N ALA A 299 -24.32 -0.33 -3.64
CA ALA A 299 -24.15 1.06 -3.22
C ALA A 299 -23.33 1.18 -1.93
N TRP A 300 -22.29 2.00 -1.96
CA TRP A 300 -21.49 2.36 -0.79
C TRP A 300 -22.23 3.39 0.07
N VAL A 301 -22.50 3.06 1.33
CA VAL A 301 -23.19 3.93 2.29
C VAL A 301 -22.32 4.16 3.51
N ASN A 302 -21.84 5.40 3.71
CA ASN A 302 -21.07 5.77 4.88
C ASN A 302 -21.96 5.84 6.13
N GLU A 303 -21.46 5.30 7.26
CA GLU A 303 -22.14 5.35 8.56
C GLU A 303 -21.48 6.34 9.50
N GLU A 304 -20.15 6.25 9.68
CA GLU A 304 -19.39 7.11 10.59
C GLU A 304 -18.03 7.44 9.98
N THR A 305 -17.60 8.70 10.15
CA THR A 305 -16.28 9.16 9.71
C THR A 305 -15.61 9.95 10.83
N VAL A 306 -14.40 9.54 11.21
CA VAL A 306 -13.63 10.17 12.30
C VAL A 306 -12.15 10.33 11.92
N PRO A 307 -11.46 11.35 12.44
CA PRO A 307 -10.01 11.42 12.35
C PRO A 307 -9.36 10.43 13.34
N LEU A 308 -8.40 9.65 12.88
CA LEU A 308 -7.59 8.77 13.73
C LEU A 308 -6.30 9.43 14.19
N TRP A 309 -5.67 10.23 13.33
CA TRP A 309 -4.43 10.93 13.62
C TRP A 309 -4.38 12.25 12.86
N ARG A 310 -4.07 13.33 13.58
CA ARG A 310 -4.04 14.69 13.04
C ARG A 310 -2.64 15.30 13.10
N GLY A 311 -1.61 14.52 12.92
CA GLY A 311 -0.22 14.99 12.99
C GLY A 311 0.06 16.30 12.26
N GLN A 312 1.31 16.65 12.08
CA GLN A 312 1.67 17.90 11.41
C GLN A 312 1.09 17.97 9.99
N SER A 313 0.72 19.17 9.55
CA SER A 313 0.30 19.43 8.18
C SER A 313 1.28 18.83 7.18
N SER A 314 0.77 18.24 6.12
CA SER A 314 1.59 17.67 5.05
C SER A 314 2.46 18.72 4.32
N GLY A 315 2.13 19.99 4.42
CA GLY A 315 2.78 21.06 3.68
C GLY A 315 2.40 21.13 2.19
N MET A 316 1.36 20.41 1.78
CA MET A 316 0.98 20.24 0.36
C MET A 316 0.13 21.38 -0.22
N THR A 317 -0.05 22.47 0.51
CA THR A 317 -0.86 23.60 0.04
C THR A 317 -0.13 24.35 -1.08
N GLY A 318 -0.76 24.44 -2.24
CA GLY A 318 -0.23 25.20 -3.38
C GLY A 318 0.67 24.39 -4.34
N VAL A 319 0.76 23.08 -4.16
CA VAL A 319 1.44 22.20 -5.13
C VAL A 319 0.49 21.86 -6.27
N THR A 320 0.97 21.93 -7.49
CA THR A 320 0.19 21.68 -8.72
C THR A 320 0.55 20.38 -9.42
N ASN A 321 1.60 19.70 -8.94
CA ASN A 321 2.12 18.45 -9.53
C ASN A 321 2.06 17.32 -8.50
N PRO A 322 1.42 16.17 -8.80
CA PRO A 322 1.33 15.03 -7.88
C PRO A 322 2.70 14.52 -7.37
N GLY A 323 3.75 14.60 -8.17
CA GLY A 323 5.10 14.21 -7.76
C GLY A 323 5.70 15.13 -6.70
N GLU A 324 5.45 16.44 -6.79
CA GLU A 324 5.85 17.40 -5.77
C GLU A 324 5.04 17.22 -4.49
N GLU A 325 3.74 16.92 -4.63
CA GLU A 325 2.87 16.62 -3.51
C GLU A 325 3.40 15.42 -2.71
N LEU A 326 3.76 14.33 -3.37
CA LEU A 326 4.30 13.14 -2.74
C LEU A 326 5.59 13.42 -1.95
N ALA A 327 6.48 14.25 -2.48
CA ALA A 327 7.73 14.62 -1.82
C ALA A 327 7.52 15.40 -0.50
N GLN A 328 6.35 16.02 -0.32
CA GLN A 328 6.01 16.82 0.86
C GLN A 328 5.16 16.07 1.89
N LEU A 329 4.82 14.80 1.65
CA LEU A 329 3.99 14.01 2.54
C LEU A 329 4.61 13.84 3.93
N LYS A 330 3.76 13.97 4.96
CA LYS A 330 4.13 13.84 6.37
C LYS A 330 3.55 12.59 7.04
N PHE A 331 2.65 11.87 6.39
CA PHE A 331 2.01 10.66 6.91
C PHE A 331 1.30 9.91 5.79
N GLY A 332 0.97 8.65 6.02
CA GLY A 332 0.14 7.89 5.10
C GLY A 332 0.35 6.38 5.14
N PHE A 333 -0.14 5.74 4.10
CA PHE A 333 0.00 4.31 3.86
C PHE A 333 -0.52 3.45 5.03
N PRO A 334 -1.81 3.53 5.38
CA PRO A 334 -2.39 2.69 6.41
C PRO A 334 -2.44 1.23 5.95
N GLN A 335 -2.13 0.31 6.88
CA GLN A 335 -2.31 -1.12 6.69
C GLN A 335 -2.93 -1.72 7.94
N MET A 336 -3.82 -2.72 7.78
CA MET A 336 -4.65 -3.20 8.86
C MET A 336 -4.72 -4.72 8.89
N VAL A 337 -4.83 -5.27 10.11
CA VAL A 337 -5.24 -6.65 10.37
C VAL A 337 -6.34 -6.66 11.42
N LEU A 338 -7.26 -7.64 11.30
CA LEU A 338 -8.30 -7.87 12.30
C LEU A 338 -7.72 -8.68 13.46
N GLU A 339 -8.00 -8.26 14.69
CA GLU A 339 -7.64 -8.99 15.90
C GLU A 339 -8.76 -9.96 16.32
N PRO A 340 -8.47 -11.01 17.10
CA PRO A 340 -9.46 -12.01 17.52
C PRO A 340 -10.63 -11.44 18.32
N ASP A 341 -10.43 -10.33 19.01
CA ASP A 341 -11.49 -9.65 19.79
C ASP A 341 -12.36 -8.73 18.93
N GLY A 342 -12.09 -8.65 17.63
CA GLY A 342 -12.80 -7.79 16.68
C GLY A 342 -12.24 -6.38 16.56
N ALA A 343 -11.21 -6.02 17.31
CA ALA A 343 -10.47 -4.78 17.12
C ALA A 343 -9.63 -4.84 15.82
N VAL A 344 -9.22 -3.69 15.35
CA VAL A 344 -8.34 -3.56 14.19
C VAL A 344 -6.99 -3.01 14.63
N PHE A 345 -5.92 -3.75 14.34
CA PHE A 345 -4.55 -3.27 14.48
C PHE A 345 -4.13 -2.61 13.17
N LEU A 346 -3.86 -1.31 13.24
CA LEU A 346 -3.49 -0.45 12.12
C LEU A 346 -2.04 -0.03 12.26
N VAL A 347 -1.26 -0.11 11.19
CA VAL A 347 0.07 0.50 11.08
C VAL A 347 0.08 1.56 9.98
N PHE A 348 0.84 2.64 10.19
CA PHE A 348 1.05 3.71 9.20
C PHE A 348 2.38 4.41 9.47
N TRP A 349 2.88 5.14 8.49
CA TRP A 349 4.01 6.02 8.73
C TRP A 349 3.55 7.46 9.01
N GLY A 350 4.26 8.14 9.89
CA GLY A 350 3.99 9.53 10.24
C GLY A 350 5.24 10.27 10.67
N GLU A 351 5.33 11.55 10.32
CA GLU A 351 6.44 12.41 10.71
C GLU A 351 6.13 13.10 12.04
N GLU A 352 7.03 12.90 13.00
CA GLU A 352 6.99 13.53 14.34
C GLU A 352 8.40 14.01 14.66
N ASP A 353 8.53 15.27 15.08
CA ASP A 353 9.83 15.90 15.37
C ASP A 353 10.84 15.77 14.20
N CYS A 354 10.37 15.98 12.96
CA CYS A 354 11.16 15.84 11.74
C CYS A 354 11.71 14.42 11.48
N ILE A 355 11.15 13.39 12.12
CA ILE A 355 11.51 11.99 11.91
C ILE A 355 10.27 11.25 11.42
N LYS A 356 10.38 10.54 10.30
CA LYS A 356 9.32 9.65 9.82
C LYS A 356 9.45 8.31 10.53
N ASN A 357 8.40 7.93 11.25
CA ASN A 357 8.30 6.75 12.10
C ASN A 357 7.25 5.78 11.55
N ILE A 358 7.31 4.51 11.97
CA ILE A 358 6.16 3.60 11.86
C ILE A 358 5.43 3.59 13.19
N ARG A 359 4.16 3.98 13.14
CA ARG A 359 3.25 4.01 14.28
C ARG A 359 2.15 2.96 14.12
N TRP A 360 1.60 2.51 15.24
CA TRP A 360 0.41 1.68 15.25
C TRP A 360 -0.71 2.30 16.07
N LEU A 361 -1.94 1.97 15.70
CA LEU A 361 -3.16 2.24 16.46
C LEU A 361 -3.94 0.94 16.63
N ARG A 362 -4.59 0.75 17.77
CA ARG A 362 -5.62 -0.27 17.98
C ARG A 362 -6.97 0.42 18.00
N ILE A 363 -7.89 -0.03 17.13
CA ILE A 363 -9.14 0.64 16.84
C ILE A 363 -10.30 -0.29 17.18
N ASP A 364 -11.25 0.22 17.98
CA ASP A 364 -12.56 -0.39 18.18
C ASP A 364 -13.57 0.19 17.21
N THR A 365 -14.50 -0.65 16.74
CA THR A 365 -15.55 -0.30 15.77
C THR A 365 -16.93 -0.75 16.24
N VAL A 366 -17.26 -0.51 17.50
CA VAL A 366 -18.52 -0.97 18.14
C VAL A 366 -19.72 -0.12 17.73
#